data_3242b084557680df0a6b640976a9befb
#
_entry.id   3242b084557680df0a6b640976a9befb
#
_cell.length_a   1.000
_cell.length_b   1.000
_cell.length_c   1.000
_cell.angle_alpha   90.00
_cell.angle_beta   90.00
_cell.angle_gamma   90.00
#
_symmetry.space_group_name_H-M   'P 1'
#
loop_
_entity.id
_entity.type
_entity.pdbx_description
1 polymer ?
#
loop_
_entity_poly.entity_id
_entity_poly.type
_entity_poly.pdbx_seq_one_letter_code
_entity_poly.pdbx_strand_id
1 'polypeptide(L)'
;MPRAPTRPLVRWHGGKWRLAPWIIEHMPPHRVYVEPFGGGGSVLLRKPRVYAEVYNDLDAEIVNFFRVLRDPLLRADLIEACRLTPYARDEFDLAYEPTDDLLERARRTCVRAAMGFGSAGATKATTGFR
;
A
#
# COMPACT_ATOMS: atom_id res chain seq x y z
N MET A 1 4.65 -22.32 5.85
CA MET A 1 3.49 -21.41 5.72
C MET A 1 3.92 -19.98 5.96
N PRO A 2 3.64 -19.05 5.06
CA PRO A 2 3.88 -17.65 5.34
C PRO A 2 3.02 -17.19 6.54
N ARG A 3 3.60 -16.35 7.38
CA ARG A 3 2.87 -15.79 8.52
C ARG A 3 1.76 -14.84 8.00
N ALA A 4 0.61 -14.88 8.66
CA ALA A 4 -0.43 -13.90 8.39
C ALA A 4 0.09 -12.48 8.69
N PRO A 5 -0.31 -11.48 7.90
CA PRO A 5 0.12 -10.11 8.15
C PRO A 5 -0.45 -9.59 9.47
N THR A 6 0.37 -8.89 10.24
CA THR A 6 0.01 -8.36 11.56
C THR A 6 -0.28 -6.86 11.56
N ARG A 7 0.00 -6.19 10.46
CA ARG A 7 -0.22 -4.75 10.29
C ARG A 7 -0.45 -4.42 8.81
N PRO A 8 -1.05 -3.26 8.50
CA PRO A 8 -1.19 -2.84 7.11
C PRO A 8 0.15 -2.79 6.38
N LEU A 9 0.12 -3.13 5.10
CA LEU A 9 1.30 -3.04 4.24
C LEU A 9 1.75 -1.60 4.05
N VAL A 10 0.78 -0.71 3.89
CA VAL A 10 1.00 0.73 3.73
C VAL A 10 -0.15 1.48 4.40
N ARG A 11 0.16 2.63 4.99
CA ARG A 11 -0.87 3.52 5.53
C ARG A 11 -1.59 4.18 4.36
N TRP A 12 -2.86 3.87 4.18
CA TRP A 12 -3.64 4.31 3.04
C TRP A 12 -4.96 4.92 3.48
N HIS A 13 -5.35 6.02 2.83
CA HIS A 13 -6.60 6.70 3.14
C HIS A 13 -7.80 5.79 2.87
N GLY A 14 -8.68 5.66 3.83
CA GLY A 14 -9.84 4.76 3.75
C GLY A 14 -9.50 3.27 3.95
N GLY A 15 -8.28 2.94 4.36
CA GLY A 15 -7.87 1.56 4.64
C GLY A 15 -8.78 0.85 5.64
N LYS A 16 -9.00 -0.44 5.41
CA LYS A 16 -9.98 -1.26 6.17
C LYS A 16 -9.29 -2.26 7.10
N TRP A 17 -8.07 -1.99 7.52
CA TRP A 17 -7.31 -2.95 8.32
C TRP A 17 -8.06 -3.38 9.59
N ARG A 18 -8.60 -2.42 10.34
CA ARG A 18 -9.33 -2.72 11.57
C ARG A 18 -10.69 -3.38 11.34
N LEU A 19 -11.35 -3.03 10.24
CA LEU A 19 -12.65 -3.57 9.85
C LEU A 19 -12.53 -4.91 9.12
N ALA A 20 -11.36 -5.25 8.59
CA ALA A 20 -11.20 -6.43 7.77
C ALA A 20 -11.69 -7.73 8.43
N PRO A 21 -11.41 -8.01 9.71
CA PRO A 21 -11.93 -9.23 10.35
C PRO A 21 -13.46 -9.28 10.33
N TRP A 22 -14.13 -8.18 10.65
CA TRP A 22 -15.59 -8.10 10.62
C TRP A 22 -16.14 -8.29 9.21
N ILE A 23 -15.54 -7.63 8.22
CA ILE A 23 -15.95 -7.77 6.80
C ILE A 23 -15.81 -9.22 6.35
N ILE A 24 -14.67 -9.84 6.65
CA ILE A 24 -14.39 -11.23 6.25
C ILE A 24 -15.39 -12.20 6.89
N GLU A 25 -15.70 -12.00 8.16
CA GLU A 25 -16.67 -12.84 8.88
C GLU A 25 -18.06 -12.80 8.26
N HIS A 26 -18.44 -11.67 7.65
CA HIS A 26 -19.75 -11.49 7.03
C HIS A 26 -19.80 -11.86 5.53
N MET A 27 -18.70 -12.31 4.96
CA MET A 27 -18.68 -12.77 3.57
C MET A 27 -19.34 -14.14 3.44
N PRO A 28 -20.25 -14.32 2.45
CA PRO A 28 -20.73 -15.66 2.13
C PRO A 28 -19.61 -16.49 1.49
N PRO A 29 -19.74 -17.83 1.46
CA PRO A 29 -18.81 -18.65 0.69
C PRO A 29 -18.75 -18.18 -0.77
N HIS A 30 -17.53 -18.08 -1.33
CA HIS A 30 -17.32 -17.56 -2.67
C HIS A 30 -16.07 -18.16 -3.29
N ARG A 31 -16.03 -18.16 -4.64
CA ARG A 31 -14.87 -18.59 -5.42
C ARG A 31 -14.14 -17.44 -6.07
N VAL A 32 -14.81 -16.29 -6.21
CA VAL A 32 -14.24 -15.08 -6.81
C VAL A 32 -14.41 -13.92 -5.84
N TYR A 33 -13.33 -13.20 -5.64
CA TYR A 33 -13.31 -12.00 -4.80
C TYR A 33 -12.77 -10.82 -5.60
N VAL A 34 -13.43 -9.69 -5.54
CA VAL A 34 -13.06 -8.49 -6.30
C VAL A 34 -12.99 -7.27 -5.38
N GLU A 35 -11.88 -6.56 -5.42
CA GLU A 35 -11.74 -5.23 -4.80
C GLU A 35 -11.56 -4.18 -5.91
N PRO A 36 -12.65 -3.53 -6.38
CA PRO A 36 -12.55 -2.54 -7.45
C PRO A 36 -11.90 -1.22 -6.99
N PHE A 37 -11.89 -0.96 -5.69
CA PHE A 37 -11.29 0.21 -5.05
C PHE A 37 -10.36 -0.27 -3.93
N GLY A 38 -9.35 -1.04 -4.31
CA GLY A 38 -8.57 -1.86 -3.38
C GLY A 38 -7.69 -1.08 -2.41
N GLY A 39 -7.16 0.07 -2.81
CA GLY A 39 -6.28 0.87 -1.95
C GLY A 39 -5.12 0.03 -1.39
N GLY A 40 -4.94 0.03 -0.08
CA GLY A 40 -3.90 -0.76 0.60
C GLY A 40 -4.16 -2.26 0.64
N GLY A 41 -5.30 -2.74 0.15
CA GLY A 41 -5.61 -4.17 0.05
C GLY A 41 -5.80 -4.88 1.38
N SER A 42 -6.22 -4.19 2.42
CA SER A 42 -6.27 -4.77 3.78
C SER A 42 -7.18 -5.98 3.90
N VAL A 43 -8.34 -5.98 3.25
CA VAL A 43 -9.24 -7.14 3.27
C VAL A 43 -8.66 -8.27 2.43
N LEU A 44 -8.24 -7.97 1.21
CA LEU A 44 -7.63 -8.96 0.29
C LEU A 44 -6.45 -9.69 0.94
N LEU A 45 -5.56 -8.96 1.60
CA LEU A 45 -4.35 -9.52 2.20
C LEU A 45 -4.63 -10.33 3.47
N ARG A 46 -5.77 -10.12 4.12
CA ARG A 46 -6.13 -10.78 5.38
C ARG A 46 -7.10 -11.94 5.22
N LYS A 47 -7.92 -11.93 4.16
CA LYS A 47 -8.91 -12.99 3.93
C LYS A 47 -8.24 -14.30 3.50
N PRO A 48 -8.88 -15.46 3.74
CA PRO A 48 -8.44 -16.71 3.14
C PRO A 48 -8.47 -16.62 1.61
N ARG A 49 -7.46 -17.21 0.98
CA ARG A 49 -7.35 -17.21 -0.48
C ARG A 49 -8.49 -18.02 -1.12
N VAL A 50 -9.02 -17.51 -2.22
CA VAL A 50 -10.03 -18.19 -3.04
C VAL A 50 -9.51 -18.43 -4.46
N TYR A 51 -10.30 -19.11 -5.29
CA TYR A 51 -9.90 -19.51 -6.65
C TYR A 51 -9.43 -18.33 -7.50
N ALA A 52 -10.17 -17.23 -7.51
CA ALA A 52 -9.78 -16.03 -8.24
C ALA A 52 -9.94 -14.79 -7.37
N GLU A 53 -8.92 -13.94 -7.40
CA GLU A 53 -8.90 -12.68 -6.65
C GLU A 53 -8.49 -11.56 -7.60
N VAL A 54 -9.29 -10.50 -7.66
CA VAL A 54 -9.09 -9.37 -8.56
C VAL A 54 -8.91 -8.11 -7.71
N TYR A 55 -7.80 -7.43 -7.93
CA TYR A 55 -7.51 -6.13 -7.33
C TYR A 55 -7.54 -5.05 -8.39
N ASN A 56 -8.20 -3.94 -8.11
CA ASN A 56 -8.18 -2.75 -8.96
C ASN A 56 -8.15 -1.49 -8.11
N ASP A 57 -7.49 -0.47 -8.62
CA ASP A 57 -7.55 0.89 -8.09
C ASP A 57 -7.24 1.88 -9.22
N LEU A 58 -7.85 3.03 -9.19
CA LEU A 58 -7.59 4.10 -10.16
C LEU A 58 -6.30 4.87 -9.86
N ASP A 59 -5.80 4.80 -8.63
CA ASP A 59 -4.57 5.46 -8.24
C ASP A 59 -3.37 4.66 -8.75
N ALA A 60 -2.71 5.19 -9.78
CA ALA A 60 -1.56 4.54 -10.41
C ALA A 60 -0.38 4.34 -9.44
N GLU A 61 -0.27 5.15 -8.39
CA GLU A 61 0.83 5.03 -7.43
C GLU A 61 0.68 3.79 -6.55
N ILE A 62 -0.54 3.50 -6.06
CA ILE A 62 -0.75 2.27 -5.28
C ILE A 62 -0.64 1.02 -6.17
N VAL A 63 -1.09 1.09 -7.41
CA VAL A 63 -0.94 -0.01 -8.37
C VAL A 63 0.55 -0.27 -8.65
N ASN A 64 1.33 0.78 -8.88
CA ASN A 64 2.78 0.66 -9.07
C ASN A 64 3.46 0.07 -7.83
N PHE A 65 3.05 0.49 -6.65
CA PHE A 65 3.56 -0.06 -5.38
C PHE A 65 3.39 -1.58 -5.33
N PHE A 66 2.20 -2.10 -5.65
CA PHE A 66 1.97 -3.54 -5.68
C PHE A 66 2.73 -4.24 -6.81
N ARG A 67 2.91 -3.60 -7.97
CA ARG A 67 3.76 -4.16 -9.04
C ARG A 67 5.20 -4.34 -8.60
N VAL A 68 5.75 -3.37 -7.90
CA VAL A 68 7.10 -3.46 -7.35
C VAL A 68 7.19 -4.57 -6.30
N LEU A 69 6.19 -4.66 -5.41
CA LEU A 69 6.19 -5.67 -4.36
C LEU A 69 6.09 -7.10 -4.88
N ARG A 70 5.41 -7.33 -5.98
CA ARG A 70 5.25 -8.69 -6.53
C ARG A 70 6.53 -9.23 -7.16
N ASP A 71 7.45 -8.37 -7.57
CA ASP A 71 8.74 -8.76 -8.13
C ASP A 71 9.74 -8.96 -6.98
N PRO A 72 10.29 -10.16 -6.79
CA PRO A 72 11.20 -10.43 -5.66
C PRO A 72 12.43 -9.53 -5.61
N LEU A 73 13.00 -9.18 -6.76
CA LEU A 73 14.20 -8.33 -6.84
C LEU A 73 13.83 -6.87 -6.53
N LEU A 74 12.79 -6.35 -7.17
CA LEU A 74 12.32 -4.99 -6.93
C LEU A 74 11.83 -4.82 -5.48
N ARG A 75 11.17 -5.83 -4.94
CA ARG A 75 10.73 -5.81 -3.54
C ARG A 75 11.92 -5.71 -2.58
N ALA A 76 12.96 -6.48 -2.80
CA ALA A 76 14.17 -6.40 -1.97
C ALA A 76 14.82 -5.02 -2.06
N ASP A 77 14.93 -4.47 -3.27
CA ASP A 77 15.47 -3.14 -3.49
C ASP A 77 14.62 -2.06 -2.84
N LEU A 78 13.29 -2.18 -2.90
CA LEU A 78 12.38 -1.24 -2.24
C LEU A 78 12.54 -1.26 -0.72
N ILE A 79 12.60 -2.45 -0.13
CA ILE A 79 12.81 -2.60 1.33
C ILE A 79 14.11 -1.92 1.75
N GLU A 80 15.19 -2.16 1.02
CA GLU A 80 16.49 -1.55 1.34
C GLU A 80 16.47 -0.04 1.13
N ALA A 81 15.88 0.44 0.05
CA ALA A 81 15.74 1.87 -0.20
C ALA A 81 14.94 2.57 0.91
N CYS A 82 13.85 1.97 1.38
CA CYS A 82 13.06 2.50 2.47
C CYS A 82 13.81 2.48 3.80
N ARG A 83 14.57 1.41 4.07
CA ARG A 83 15.40 1.33 5.29
C ARG A 83 16.44 2.43 5.37
N LEU A 84 17.01 2.80 4.23
CA LEU A 84 18.08 3.82 4.14
C LEU A 84 17.53 5.24 3.97
N THR A 85 16.23 5.42 3.84
CA THR A 85 15.62 6.74 3.72
C THR A 85 15.59 7.44 5.09
N PRO A 86 16.23 8.60 5.23
CA PRO A 86 16.14 9.35 6.48
C PRO A 86 14.72 9.90 6.68
N TYR A 87 14.26 9.91 7.92
CA TYR A 87 12.99 10.53 8.27
C TYR A 87 13.18 12.04 8.34
N ALA A 88 13.01 12.71 7.22
CA ALA A 88 13.37 14.11 7.06
C ALA A 88 12.38 14.85 6.17
N ARG A 89 12.20 16.15 6.46
CA ARG A 89 11.31 17.01 5.66
C ARG A 89 11.72 17.04 4.18
N ASP A 90 13.01 17.11 3.89
CA ASP A 90 13.49 17.13 2.50
C ASP A 90 13.09 15.88 1.74
N GLU A 91 13.13 14.73 2.38
CA GLU A 91 12.65 13.47 1.79
C GLU A 91 11.14 13.49 1.57
N PHE A 92 10.40 14.03 2.54
CA PHE A 92 8.95 14.17 2.42
C PHE A 92 8.57 15.10 1.26
N ASP A 93 9.22 16.24 1.14
CA ASP A 93 8.94 17.21 0.07
C ASP A 93 9.31 16.60 -1.30
N LEU A 94 10.47 15.92 -1.39
CA LEU A 94 10.88 15.21 -2.60
C LEU A 94 9.85 14.15 -3.02
N ALA A 95 9.18 13.51 -2.08
CA ALA A 95 8.22 12.44 -2.38
C ALA A 95 6.98 12.93 -3.16
N TYR A 96 6.73 14.22 -3.20
CA TYR A 96 5.66 14.81 -4.02
C TYR A 96 6.12 15.21 -5.42
N GLU A 97 7.41 15.13 -5.71
CA GLU A 97 7.96 15.37 -7.05
C GLU A 97 7.68 14.15 -7.95
N PRO A 98 7.28 14.37 -9.22
CA PRO A 98 7.07 13.24 -10.13
C PRO A 98 8.40 12.60 -10.53
N THR A 99 8.37 11.29 -10.79
CA THR A 99 9.48 10.54 -11.34
C THR A 99 8.95 9.39 -12.20
N ASP A 100 9.69 9.01 -13.25
CA ASP A 100 9.35 7.90 -14.12
C ASP A 100 9.94 6.56 -13.63
N ASP A 101 10.87 6.60 -12.70
CA ASP A 101 11.47 5.39 -12.13
C ASP A 101 10.47 4.66 -11.23
N LEU A 102 10.13 3.42 -11.57
CA LEU A 102 9.08 2.66 -10.89
C LEU A 102 9.43 2.33 -9.44
N LEU A 103 10.69 2.02 -9.16
CA LEU A 103 11.16 1.74 -7.80
C LEU A 103 11.11 3.01 -6.94
N GLU A 104 11.60 4.12 -7.47
CA GLU A 104 11.60 5.42 -6.79
C GLU A 104 10.17 5.91 -6.55
N ARG A 105 9.25 5.70 -7.49
CA ARG A 105 7.82 5.99 -7.29
C ARG A 105 7.25 5.22 -6.10
N ALA A 106 7.57 3.93 -6.01
CA ALA A 106 7.13 3.10 -4.89
C ALA A 106 7.73 3.57 -3.56
N ARG A 107 9.02 3.93 -3.54
CA ARG A 107 9.67 4.49 -2.36
C ARG A 107 8.98 5.80 -1.93
N ARG A 108 8.71 6.70 -2.87
CA ARG A 108 8.03 7.98 -2.59
C ARG A 108 6.61 7.77 -2.07
N THR A 109 5.89 6.75 -2.56
CA THR A 109 4.59 6.36 -2.01
C THR A 109 4.71 5.97 -0.53
N CYS A 110 5.70 5.16 -0.19
CA CYS A 110 5.96 4.79 1.21
C CYS A 110 6.30 6.01 2.08
N VAL A 111 7.12 6.92 1.57
CA VAL A 111 7.51 8.14 2.28
C VAL A 111 6.29 9.02 2.57
N ARG A 112 5.44 9.27 1.56
CA ARG A 112 4.23 10.06 1.76
C ARG A 112 3.29 9.42 2.77
N ALA A 113 3.12 8.11 2.70
CA ALA A 113 2.26 7.37 3.64
C ALA A 113 2.78 7.42 5.07
N ALA A 114 4.10 7.30 5.26
CA ALA A 114 4.72 7.25 6.59
C ALA A 114 4.90 8.62 7.24
N MET A 115 5.31 9.62 6.45
CA MET A 115 5.72 10.94 6.96
C MET A 115 4.61 11.99 6.88
N GLY A 116 3.55 11.75 6.10
CA GLY A 116 2.41 12.66 6.01
C GLY A 116 1.57 12.64 7.27
N PHE A 117 0.99 13.79 7.62
CA PHE A 117 0.05 13.88 8.73
C PHE A 117 -1.25 13.16 8.35
N GLY A 118 -1.65 12.19 9.14
CA GLY A 118 -2.80 11.35 8.84
C GLY A 118 -2.56 10.40 7.67
N SER A 119 -3.60 9.72 7.20
CA SER A 119 -3.49 8.73 6.11
C SER A 119 -3.62 9.34 4.71
N ALA A 120 -4.08 10.56 4.59
CA ALA A 120 -4.36 11.20 3.29
C ALA A 120 -3.09 11.68 2.55
N GLY A 121 -1.94 11.70 3.22
CA GLY A 121 -0.68 12.19 2.63
C GLY A 121 -0.21 11.40 1.41
N ALA A 122 -0.61 10.14 1.27
CA ALA A 122 -0.24 9.32 0.13
C ALA A 122 -1.17 9.51 -1.09
N THR A 123 -2.41 9.98 -0.88
CA THR A 123 -3.46 10.03 -1.92
C THR A 123 -3.85 11.43 -2.36
N LYS A 124 -3.50 12.43 -1.59
CA LYS A 124 -3.86 13.82 -1.85
C LYS A 124 -2.63 14.69 -1.87
N ALA A 125 -2.81 15.99 -2.10
CA ALA A 125 -1.78 16.97 -1.88
C ALA A 125 -1.24 16.87 -0.44
N THR A 126 -0.07 17.45 -0.20
CA THR A 126 0.57 17.40 1.11
C THR A 126 -0.38 17.75 2.26
N THR A 127 -0.37 16.91 3.28
CA THR A 127 -1.13 17.10 4.52
C THR A 127 -0.26 17.65 5.66
N GLY A 128 0.98 17.95 5.36
CA GLY A 128 1.98 18.38 6.33
C GLY A 128 2.90 17.23 6.76
N PHE A 129 4.11 17.59 7.10
CA PHE A 129 5.13 16.66 7.61
C PHE A 129 4.88 16.39 9.09
N ARG A 130 5.00 15.12 9.47
CA ARG A 130 4.74 14.65 10.83
C ARG A 130 6.02 14.23 11.56
#